data_756d8f142e9446f2b9a25bcf2437487e
#
_entry.id   756d8f142e9446f2b9a25bcf2437487e
#
_cell.length_a   1.000
_cell.length_b   1.000
_cell.length_c   1.000
_cell.angle_alpha   90.00
_cell.angle_beta   90.00
_cell.angle_gamma   90.00
#
_symmetry.space_group_name_H-M   'P 1'
#
loop_
_entity.id
_entity.type
_entity.pdbx_description
1 polymer ?
#
loop_
_entity_poly.entity_id
_entity_poly.type
_entity_poly.pdbx_seq_one_letter_code
_entity_poly.pdbx_strand_id
1 'polypeptide(L)'
;MVRALLSFLLLLCALPLLAQERILSYDSDLQLNADGSLDVTERIRVRAEGENIRRGIYRDFPTRYQDRHGNRVVVDFEMVGLQRDGRSEPYFIEQLGNGVRVNFGNDDFLPVPGEFTYELRYRTTRQIGFFDRHDELYWNAIGHGWMFGIERGSAALRLPEPVPTDDLLPECFTGAQGARSRACTAEVTGPGAARWTLSAPLAPQEGLTTVLAFPKGLFVEPTTAQKLQWLLRDNRAPLIALVGLITLLVFAFWRWHAVGRDPKPGTVVVTYDPPDDLSPGMLRHIEQNHTDTRAFSADVLTLAVAGDLSIHRDKTRVKENWRIERLDEGGKTLPADRAALLADLFEGGPVLKLDGKHPDYMQKVVAAHQARNKTAIAAMFKRGLYRYNGGSLAGITLITGLFAIATFVFSGGTGLLFALPVLAAMVVAFFVFLFLLPAITPEGRAMRDRIEGFKRYLTVADKQDLARLKGPGHEEPTLDAERFEFLLPYAVALDVEDAWTARFTAAVGASAVAAATASMAWFHANGRTGLADFTDASSFGKAIGGGFAGQIASSASPPGSSSGSSMGGGGGFSGGGGGGGGGGGR
;
A
#
# COMPACT_ATOMS: atom_id res chain seq x y z
N MET A 1 -40.38 34.26 -59.84
CA MET A 1 -39.31 33.89 -58.89
C MET A 1 -39.57 34.37 -57.44
N VAL A 2 -40.00 35.59 -57.16
CA VAL A 2 -40.26 36.09 -55.80
C VAL A 2 -41.35 35.32 -55.03
N ARG A 3 -42.44 34.94 -55.68
CA ARG A 3 -43.50 34.12 -55.05
C ARG A 3 -43.05 32.70 -54.67
N ALA A 4 -42.19 32.09 -55.46
CA ALA A 4 -41.65 30.75 -55.17
C ALA A 4 -40.64 30.81 -54.03
N LEU A 5 -39.86 31.90 -53.89
CA LEU A 5 -38.93 32.13 -52.78
C LEU A 5 -39.68 32.38 -51.46
N LEU A 6 -40.82 33.14 -51.52
CA LEU A 6 -41.66 33.36 -50.32
C LEU A 6 -42.32 32.07 -49.82
N SER A 7 -42.80 31.23 -50.76
CA SER A 7 -43.40 29.94 -50.42
C SER A 7 -42.36 28.94 -49.85
N PHE A 8 -41.10 28.98 -50.33
CA PHE A 8 -40.02 28.18 -49.82
C PHE A 8 -39.55 28.67 -48.44
N LEU A 9 -39.53 29.99 -48.21
CA LEU A 9 -39.22 30.59 -46.92
C LEU A 9 -40.30 30.30 -45.86
N LEU A 10 -41.58 30.25 -46.25
CA LEU A 10 -42.68 29.86 -45.37
C LEU A 10 -42.67 28.33 -45.05
N LEU A 11 -42.18 27.49 -45.96
CA LEU A 11 -41.98 26.07 -45.70
C LEU A 11 -40.81 25.80 -44.78
N LEU A 12 -39.75 26.65 -44.77
CA LEU A 12 -38.61 26.54 -43.85
C LEU A 12 -38.98 26.98 -42.41
N CYS A 13 -40.02 27.81 -42.23
CA CYS A 13 -40.53 28.20 -40.91
C CYS A 13 -41.48 27.18 -40.28
N ALA A 14 -41.86 26.14 -41.00
CA ALA A 14 -42.61 25.00 -40.48
C ALA A 14 -41.67 23.86 -40.01
N LEU A 15 -40.58 24.21 -39.32
CA LEU A 15 -39.90 23.20 -38.49
C LEU A 15 -40.92 22.72 -37.47
N PRO A 16 -41.20 21.41 -37.38
CA PRO A 16 -42.07 20.91 -36.34
C PRO A 16 -41.43 21.36 -35.01
N LEU A 17 -42.19 22.13 -34.24
CA LEU A 17 -41.90 22.27 -32.82
C LEU A 17 -42.02 20.85 -32.25
N LEU A 18 -40.92 20.09 -32.32
CA LEU A 18 -40.83 18.81 -31.65
C LEU A 18 -41.13 19.11 -30.19
N ALA A 19 -42.26 18.63 -29.73
CA ALA A 19 -42.65 18.82 -28.35
C ALA A 19 -41.59 18.16 -27.49
N GLN A 20 -40.84 18.96 -26.76
CA GLN A 20 -39.73 18.49 -25.96
C GLN A 20 -40.22 17.81 -24.70
N GLU A 21 -39.67 16.64 -24.36
CA GLU A 21 -39.96 15.95 -23.10
C GLU A 21 -39.60 16.86 -21.92
N ARG A 22 -40.53 17.01 -20.99
CA ARG A 22 -40.37 17.90 -19.83
C ARG A 22 -41.31 17.54 -18.70
N ILE A 23 -41.06 18.11 -17.54
CA ILE A 23 -41.95 18.04 -16.36
C ILE A 23 -42.88 19.27 -16.40
N LEU A 24 -44.16 19.04 -16.54
CA LEU A 24 -45.19 20.09 -16.62
C LEU A 24 -45.51 20.66 -15.23
N SER A 25 -45.53 19.80 -14.22
CA SER A 25 -45.64 20.22 -12.80
C SER A 25 -44.95 19.23 -11.87
N TYR A 26 -44.41 19.74 -10.79
CA TYR A 26 -43.79 18.97 -9.72
C TYR A 26 -44.28 19.52 -8.37
N ASP A 27 -45.12 18.74 -7.67
CA ASP A 27 -45.69 19.15 -6.38
C ASP A 27 -45.24 18.18 -5.31
N SER A 28 -44.65 18.69 -4.22
CA SER A 28 -44.12 17.92 -3.09
C SER A 28 -44.88 18.24 -1.81
N ASP A 29 -45.66 17.27 -1.30
CA ASP A 29 -46.34 17.38 -0.01
C ASP A 29 -45.50 16.70 1.07
N LEU A 30 -45.11 17.44 2.11
CA LEU A 30 -44.23 17.06 3.20
C LEU A 30 -45.04 17.01 4.49
N GLN A 31 -45.05 15.89 5.19
CA GLN A 31 -45.65 15.74 6.51
C GLN A 31 -44.56 15.31 7.52
N LEU A 32 -44.17 16.21 8.41
CA LEU A 32 -43.36 15.84 9.57
C LEU A 32 -44.22 15.14 10.60
N ASN A 33 -43.75 13.99 11.06
CA ASN A 33 -44.43 13.19 12.11
C ASN A 33 -43.81 13.47 13.47
N ALA A 34 -44.53 13.23 14.54
CA ALA A 34 -44.09 13.48 15.93
C ALA A 34 -42.80 12.71 16.32
N ASP A 35 -42.52 11.58 15.65
CA ASP A 35 -41.29 10.80 15.84
C ASP A 35 -40.07 11.35 15.06
N GLY A 36 -40.24 12.49 14.32
CA GLY A 36 -39.20 13.11 13.48
C GLY A 36 -39.03 12.46 12.11
N SER A 37 -39.85 11.48 11.74
CA SER A 37 -39.91 10.97 10.39
C SER A 37 -40.61 11.94 9.43
N LEU A 38 -40.25 11.92 8.15
CA LEU A 38 -40.83 12.74 7.11
C LEU A 38 -41.53 11.85 6.09
N ASP A 39 -42.86 11.98 5.99
CA ASP A 39 -43.64 11.40 4.91
C ASP A 39 -43.67 12.37 3.74
N VAL A 40 -43.32 11.89 2.57
CA VAL A 40 -43.25 12.69 1.33
C VAL A 40 -44.14 12.10 0.29
N THR A 41 -44.95 12.97 -0.33
CA THR A 41 -45.76 12.65 -1.55
C THR A 41 -45.33 13.58 -2.67
N GLU A 42 -44.67 13.03 -3.68
CA GLU A 42 -44.26 13.77 -4.89
C GLU A 42 -45.26 13.48 -6.00
N ARG A 43 -45.92 14.52 -6.57
CA ARG A 43 -46.75 14.43 -7.77
C ARG A 43 -46.02 15.05 -8.95
N ILE A 44 -45.67 14.23 -9.92
CA ILE A 44 -44.84 14.59 -11.07
C ILE A 44 -45.63 14.37 -12.35
N ARG A 45 -46.04 15.46 -13.01
CA ARG A 45 -46.69 15.40 -14.31
C ARG A 45 -45.68 15.63 -15.40
N VAL A 46 -45.53 14.64 -16.28
CA VAL A 46 -44.56 14.66 -17.37
C VAL A 46 -45.24 14.62 -18.73
N ARG A 47 -44.61 15.25 -19.71
CA ARG A 47 -44.90 15.05 -21.13
C ARG A 47 -43.84 14.12 -21.70
N ALA A 48 -44.26 12.98 -22.20
CA ALA A 48 -43.44 11.96 -22.82
C ALA A 48 -43.67 11.95 -24.35
N GLU A 49 -42.59 12.01 -25.12
CA GLU A 49 -42.60 11.93 -26.58
C GLU A 49 -42.02 10.60 -27.10
N GLY A 50 -41.47 9.77 -26.20
CA GLY A 50 -40.89 8.48 -26.52
C GLY A 50 -39.42 8.53 -26.92
N GLU A 51 -38.73 9.63 -26.61
CA GLU A 51 -37.27 9.75 -26.79
C GLU A 51 -36.53 9.22 -25.58
N ASN A 52 -36.65 9.89 -24.44
CA ASN A 52 -36.07 9.49 -23.17
C ASN A 52 -37.09 8.84 -22.23
N ILE A 53 -38.36 9.29 -22.26
CA ILE A 53 -39.45 8.72 -21.46
C ILE A 53 -40.21 7.72 -22.33
N ARG A 54 -39.79 6.45 -22.30
CA ARG A 54 -40.34 5.36 -23.09
C ARG A 54 -41.16 4.36 -22.27
N ARG A 55 -40.71 4.03 -21.09
CA ARG A 55 -41.29 3.02 -20.17
C ARG A 55 -41.73 3.61 -18.84
N GLY A 56 -41.33 4.84 -18.55
CA GLY A 56 -41.60 5.55 -17.33
C GLY A 56 -40.50 6.58 -17.04
N ILE A 57 -40.43 7.00 -15.79
CA ILE A 57 -39.39 7.86 -15.27
C ILE A 57 -38.67 7.15 -14.12
N TYR A 58 -37.54 7.67 -13.69
CA TYR A 58 -36.88 7.25 -12.46
C TYR A 58 -36.67 8.45 -11.53
N ARG A 59 -36.59 8.16 -10.22
CA ARG A 59 -36.32 9.12 -9.18
C ARG A 59 -35.14 8.63 -8.32
N ASP A 60 -34.06 9.41 -8.30
CA ASP A 60 -32.90 9.16 -7.46
C ASP A 60 -33.08 9.84 -6.11
N PHE A 61 -32.92 9.09 -5.02
CA PHE A 61 -32.99 9.61 -3.69
C PHE A 61 -31.66 9.35 -2.96
N PRO A 62 -30.88 10.41 -2.60
CA PRO A 62 -29.65 10.23 -1.85
C PRO A 62 -29.98 9.86 -0.41
N THR A 63 -29.41 8.74 0.06
CA THR A 63 -29.56 8.28 1.45
C THR A 63 -28.28 8.47 2.25
N ARG A 64 -27.23 9.00 1.63
CA ARG A 64 -25.91 9.12 2.22
C ARG A 64 -25.40 10.53 2.06
N TYR A 65 -25.17 11.19 3.21
CA TYR A 65 -24.71 12.56 3.29
C TYR A 65 -23.42 12.62 4.09
N GLN A 66 -22.74 13.75 4.03
CA GLN A 66 -21.62 14.07 4.92
C GLN A 66 -22.03 15.20 5.87
N ASP A 67 -21.72 15.04 7.14
CA ASP A 67 -21.86 16.12 8.11
C ASP A 67 -20.74 17.17 7.94
N ARG A 68 -20.81 18.26 8.71
CA ARG A 68 -19.80 19.32 8.71
C ARG A 68 -18.38 18.86 9.09
N HIS A 69 -18.25 17.67 9.68
CA HIS A 69 -16.99 17.05 10.07
C HIS A 69 -16.50 16.01 9.07
N GLY A 70 -17.24 15.79 7.98
CA GLY A 70 -16.96 14.79 6.97
C GLY A 70 -17.39 13.37 7.36
N ASN A 71 -18.07 13.18 8.49
CA ASN A 71 -18.62 11.89 8.86
C ASN A 71 -19.79 11.54 7.96
N ARG A 72 -19.91 10.27 7.66
CA ARG A 72 -21.05 9.76 6.92
C ARG A 72 -22.30 9.75 7.80
N VAL A 73 -23.39 10.26 7.24
CA VAL A 73 -24.74 10.19 7.79
C VAL A 73 -25.61 9.40 6.83
N VAL A 74 -26.27 8.36 7.33
CA VAL A 74 -27.18 7.54 6.54
C VAL A 74 -28.61 7.81 7.01
N VAL A 75 -29.48 8.19 6.07
CA VAL A 75 -30.91 8.35 6.30
C VAL A 75 -31.66 7.15 5.73
N ASP A 76 -32.78 6.80 6.34
CA ASP A 76 -33.59 5.71 5.85
C ASP A 76 -34.47 6.17 4.68
N PHE A 77 -34.80 5.26 3.78
CA PHE A 77 -35.76 5.45 2.69
C PHE A 77 -36.65 4.22 2.63
N GLU A 78 -37.93 4.45 2.85
CA GLU A 78 -38.95 3.42 2.81
C GLU A 78 -40.00 3.78 1.77
N MET A 79 -40.17 2.93 0.78
CA MET A 79 -41.17 3.12 -0.26
C MET A 79 -42.54 2.77 0.28
N VAL A 80 -43.49 3.72 0.19
CA VAL A 80 -44.90 3.52 0.62
C VAL A 80 -45.78 3.14 -0.55
N GLY A 81 -45.59 3.76 -1.74
CA GLY A 81 -46.36 3.41 -2.88
C GLY A 81 -46.06 4.27 -4.10
N LEU A 82 -46.48 3.77 -5.27
CA LEU A 82 -46.41 4.48 -6.55
C LEU A 82 -47.72 4.34 -7.32
N GLN A 83 -48.21 5.43 -7.88
CA GLN A 83 -49.37 5.45 -8.77
C GLN A 83 -49.03 6.20 -10.06
N ARG A 84 -49.68 5.82 -11.16
CA ARG A 84 -49.72 6.57 -12.41
C ARG A 84 -51.16 6.82 -12.79
N ASP A 85 -51.53 8.08 -12.99
CA ASP A 85 -52.87 8.52 -13.35
C ASP A 85 -53.95 7.95 -12.39
N GLY A 86 -53.63 7.90 -11.09
CA GLY A 86 -54.51 7.41 -10.02
C GLY A 86 -54.63 5.89 -9.91
N ARG A 87 -53.87 5.13 -10.69
CA ARG A 87 -53.80 3.66 -10.62
C ARG A 87 -52.45 3.20 -10.06
N SER A 88 -52.43 2.09 -9.32
CA SER A 88 -51.19 1.51 -8.84
C SER A 88 -50.25 1.21 -10.00
N GLU A 89 -49.02 1.66 -9.88
CA GLU A 89 -47.96 1.48 -10.88
C GLU A 89 -46.87 0.54 -10.32
N PRO A 90 -46.41 -0.46 -11.08
CA PRO A 90 -45.27 -1.26 -10.69
C PRO A 90 -44.01 -0.41 -10.61
N TYR A 91 -43.07 -0.81 -9.74
CA TYR A 91 -41.77 -0.18 -9.60
C TYR A 91 -40.72 -1.18 -9.14
N PHE A 92 -39.46 -0.85 -9.32
CA PHE A 92 -38.33 -1.56 -8.71
C PHE A 92 -37.28 -0.57 -8.21
N ILE A 93 -36.54 -0.99 -7.18
CA ILE A 93 -35.54 -0.17 -6.51
C ILE A 93 -34.16 -0.68 -6.87
N GLU A 94 -33.28 0.22 -7.32
CA GLU A 94 -31.88 -0.02 -7.61
C GLU A 94 -31.01 0.69 -6.56
N GLN A 95 -30.00 0.00 -6.05
CA GLN A 95 -29.04 0.57 -5.10
C GLN A 95 -27.97 1.36 -5.84
N LEU A 96 -27.81 2.63 -5.50
CA LEU A 96 -26.77 3.50 -6.03
C LEU A 96 -25.63 3.67 -4.99
N GLY A 97 -24.50 4.15 -5.46
CA GLY A 97 -23.35 4.45 -4.61
C GLY A 97 -23.66 5.41 -3.46
N ASN A 98 -24.57 6.38 -3.66
CA ASN A 98 -24.96 7.39 -2.66
C ASN A 98 -26.42 7.34 -2.22
N GLY A 99 -27.21 6.37 -2.68
CA GLY A 99 -28.63 6.30 -2.36
C GLY A 99 -29.36 5.19 -3.08
N VAL A 100 -30.61 5.48 -3.42
CA VAL A 100 -31.48 4.55 -4.14
C VAL A 100 -32.08 5.22 -5.38
N ARG A 101 -32.33 4.44 -6.40
CA ARG A 101 -33.13 4.81 -7.57
C ARG A 101 -34.44 4.04 -7.54
N VAL A 102 -35.54 4.75 -7.59
CA VAL A 102 -36.85 4.16 -7.82
C VAL A 102 -37.15 4.28 -9.30
N ASN A 103 -37.24 3.15 -9.98
CA ASN A 103 -37.65 3.07 -11.38
C ASN A 103 -39.17 2.85 -11.44
N PHE A 104 -39.89 3.73 -12.15
CA PHE A 104 -41.35 3.70 -12.28
C PHE A 104 -41.75 2.91 -13.51
N GLY A 105 -42.74 2.05 -13.39
CA GLY A 105 -43.17 1.16 -14.43
C GLY A 105 -42.43 -0.18 -14.48
N ASN A 106 -42.82 -0.98 -15.43
CA ASN A 106 -42.20 -2.26 -15.80
C ASN A 106 -41.46 -2.11 -17.15
N ASP A 107 -41.27 -3.21 -17.87
CA ASP A 107 -40.63 -3.20 -19.19
C ASP A 107 -41.58 -2.82 -20.35
N ASP A 108 -42.89 -2.59 -20.11
CA ASP A 108 -43.84 -2.17 -21.10
C ASP A 108 -43.63 -0.72 -21.54
N PHE A 109 -43.81 -0.45 -22.82
CA PHE A 109 -43.72 0.89 -23.34
C PHE A 109 -44.98 1.72 -23.00
N LEU A 110 -44.77 2.99 -22.67
CA LEU A 110 -45.85 3.94 -22.52
C LEU A 110 -46.53 4.24 -23.89
N PRO A 111 -47.83 4.52 -23.90
CA PRO A 111 -48.49 5.02 -25.11
C PRO A 111 -48.10 6.48 -25.39
N VAL A 112 -46.98 6.67 -26.04
CA VAL A 112 -46.41 7.99 -26.38
C VAL A 112 -46.74 8.40 -27.81
N PRO A 113 -46.90 9.70 -28.09
CA PRO A 113 -46.80 10.83 -27.18
C PRO A 113 -47.97 10.90 -26.18
N GLY A 114 -47.69 11.38 -24.96
CA GLY A 114 -48.73 11.47 -23.93
C GLY A 114 -48.27 12.24 -22.68
N GLU A 115 -49.24 12.55 -21.84
CA GLU A 115 -49.00 13.14 -20.51
C GLU A 115 -49.37 12.14 -19.44
N PHE A 116 -48.49 11.99 -18.44
CA PHE A 116 -48.66 11.03 -17.35
C PHE A 116 -48.41 11.72 -16.03
N THR A 117 -49.21 11.41 -15.02
CA THR A 117 -49.04 11.93 -13.64
C THR A 117 -48.63 10.80 -12.72
N TYR A 118 -47.43 10.85 -12.22
CA TYR A 118 -46.93 9.92 -11.22
C TYR A 118 -47.10 10.49 -9.81
N GLU A 119 -47.58 9.66 -8.87
CA GLU A 119 -47.62 9.97 -7.45
C GLU A 119 -46.75 8.96 -6.71
N LEU A 120 -45.57 9.44 -6.22
CA LEU A 120 -44.61 8.69 -5.45
C LEU A 120 -44.80 9.03 -3.97
N ARG A 121 -44.95 8.00 -3.10
CA ARG A 121 -45.01 8.15 -1.65
C ARG A 121 -43.87 7.37 -0.99
N TYR A 122 -43.17 8.04 -0.10
CA TYR A 122 -42.08 7.42 0.67
C TYR A 122 -41.93 8.09 2.01
N ARG A 123 -41.23 7.38 2.93
CA ARG A 123 -40.85 7.86 4.26
C ARG A 123 -39.34 7.92 4.38
N THR A 124 -38.85 8.96 5.05
CA THR A 124 -37.43 9.12 5.39
C THR A 124 -37.27 9.61 6.82
N THR A 125 -36.06 9.45 7.39
CA THR A 125 -35.77 9.81 8.77
C THR A 125 -34.55 10.73 8.86
N ARG A 126 -34.31 11.32 10.01
CA ARG A 126 -33.10 12.11 10.31
C ARG A 126 -32.90 13.31 9.40
N GLN A 127 -33.98 14.01 9.03
CA GLN A 127 -33.96 15.17 8.14
C GLN A 127 -34.02 16.50 8.93
N ILE A 128 -34.32 16.48 10.24
CA ILE A 128 -34.43 17.67 11.09
C ILE A 128 -33.05 18.09 11.56
N GLY A 129 -32.68 19.33 11.34
CA GLY A 129 -31.54 20.00 11.92
C GLY A 129 -31.86 20.59 13.29
N PHE A 130 -31.08 20.23 14.31
CA PHE A 130 -31.24 20.75 15.67
C PHE A 130 -30.16 21.81 15.94
N PHE A 131 -30.60 23.09 16.10
CA PHE A 131 -29.75 24.23 16.38
C PHE A 131 -29.97 24.76 17.80
N ASP A 132 -29.14 25.68 18.26
CA ASP A 132 -29.23 26.19 19.63
C ASP A 132 -30.55 26.93 19.92
N ARG A 133 -31.09 27.70 18.96
CA ARG A 133 -32.23 28.58 19.11
C ARG A 133 -33.50 28.10 18.42
N HIS A 134 -33.41 27.21 17.43
CA HIS A 134 -34.51 26.71 16.65
C HIS A 134 -34.19 25.31 16.13
N ASP A 135 -35.20 24.63 15.64
CA ASP A 135 -35.04 23.42 14.83
C ASP A 135 -35.46 23.76 13.40
N GLU A 136 -34.95 23.01 12.43
CA GLU A 136 -35.11 23.36 11.03
C GLU A 136 -35.27 22.11 10.16
N LEU A 137 -36.20 22.16 9.20
CA LEU A 137 -36.19 21.24 8.07
C LEU A 137 -35.58 21.96 6.87
N TYR A 138 -34.44 21.46 6.40
CA TYR A 138 -33.77 21.88 5.16
C TYR A 138 -33.94 20.77 4.13
N TRP A 139 -34.80 21.01 3.13
CA TRP A 139 -35.25 19.97 2.24
C TRP A 139 -35.21 20.38 0.77
N ASN A 140 -34.60 19.54 -0.08
CA ASN A 140 -34.65 19.72 -1.53
C ASN A 140 -35.97 19.12 -2.07
N ALA A 141 -37.02 19.90 -2.02
CA ALA A 141 -38.35 19.49 -2.45
C ALA A 141 -38.39 19.08 -3.94
N ILE A 142 -37.60 19.76 -4.77
CA ILE A 142 -37.28 19.36 -6.12
C ILE A 142 -35.75 19.19 -6.18
N GLY A 143 -35.29 17.98 -6.45
CA GLY A 143 -33.88 17.66 -6.50
C GLY A 143 -33.16 18.29 -7.70
N HIS A 144 -31.85 18.51 -7.57
CA HIS A 144 -31.00 19.18 -8.59
C HIS A 144 -30.53 18.27 -9.73
N GLY A 145 -30.89 17.00 -9.74
CA GLY A 145 -30.40 16.04 -10.75
C GLY A 145 -31.42 15.65 -11.81
N TRP A 146 -32.48 16.42 -12.01
CA TRP A 146 -33.46 16.15 -13.05
C TRP A 146 -32.88 16.45 -14.43
N MET A 147 -33.06 15.50 -15.35
CA MET A 147 -32.60 15.66 -16.74
C MET A 147 -33.52 16.59 -17.57
N PHE A 148 -34.74 16.82 -17.08
CA PHE A 148 -35.76 17.60 -17.78
C PHE A 148 -35.96 18.94 -17.09
N GLY A 149 -36.31 19.97 -17.88
CA GLY A 149 -36.80 21.24 -17.36
C GLY A 149 -38.15 21.06 -16.67
N ILE A 150 -38.43 21.89 -15.67
CA ILE A 150 -39.66 21.85 -14.86
C ILE A 150 -40.39 23.17 -15.02
N GLU A 151 -41.60 23.13 -15.60
CA GLU A 151 -42.34 24.36 -15.89
C GLU A 151 -42.93 25.02 -14.66
N ARG A 152 -43.47 24.20 -13.74
CA ARG A 152 -44.09 24.66 -12.48
C ARG A 152 -43.72 23.72 -11.35
N GLY A 153 -43.57 24.26 -10.17
CA GLY A 153 -43.31 23.45 -8.99
C GLY A 153 -43.80 24.12 -7.71
N SER A 154 -44.22 23.27 -6.77
CA SER A 154 -44.63 23.72 -5.43
C SER A 154 -44.16 22.70 -4.38
N ALA A 155 -44.02 23.18 -3.13
CA ALA A 155 -43.87 22.33 -1.98
C ALA A 155 -44.78 22.82 -0.86
N ALA A 156 -45.36 21.90 -0.09
CA ALA A 156 -46.10 22.22 1.12
C ALA A 156 -45.59 21.37 2.28
N LEU A 157 -45.42 21.98 3.43
CA LEU A 157 -44.97 21.30 4.68
C LEU A 157 -46.03 21.47 5.73
N ARG A 158 -46.29 20.39 6.48
CA ARG A 158 -47.08 20.40 7.74
C ARG A 158 -46.26 19.81 8.86
N LEU A 159 -46.27 20.52 9.99
CA LEU A 159 -45.72 20.07 11.28
C LEU A 159 -46.73 19.16 11.98
N PRO A 160 -46.29 18.30 12.92
CA PRO A 160 -47.20 17.39 13.66
C PRO A 160 -48.17 18.13 14.59
N GLU A 161 -47.78 19.30 15.04
CA GLU A 161 -48.57 20.14 15.92
C GLU A 161 -48.71 21.57 15.38
N PRO A 162 -49.79 22.28 15.72
CA PRO A 162 -49.96 23.66 15.31
C PRO A 162 -48.93 24.56 15.99
N VAL A 163 -48.16 25.31 15.22
CA VAL A 163 -47.18 26.32 15.66
C VAL A 163 -47.70 27.69 15.24
N PRO A 164 -47.64 28.73 16.10
CA PRO A 164 -48.03 30.08 15.72
C PRO A 164 -47.34 30.54 14.44
N THR A 165 -48.05 31.24 13.57
CA THR A 165 -47.55 31.70 12.27
C THR A 165 -46.32 32.59 12.38
N ASP A 166 -46.24 33.42 13.43
CA ASP A 166 -45.15 34.35 13.65
C ASP A 166 -43.84 33.65 14.10
N ASP A 167 -43.93 32.42 14.57
CA ASP A 167 -42.78 31.59 15.00
C ASP A 167 -42.22 30.71 13.86
N LEU A 168 -42.83 30.78 12.67
CA LEU A 168 -42.42 30.03 11.49
C LEU A 168 -41.64 30.91 10.52
N LEU A 169 -40.42 30.50 10.15
CA LEU A 169 -39.56 31.25 9.22
C LEU A 169 -39.30 30.42 7.96
N PRO A 170 -40.13 30.58 6.91
CA PRO A 170 -39.93 29.86 5.66
C PRO A 170 -38.94 30.60 4.75
N GLU A 171 -37.99 29.89 4.17
CA GLU A 171 -37.10 30.38 3.12
C GLU A 171 -37.08 29.41 1.94
N CYS A 172 -36.67 29.90 0.76
CA CYS A 172 -36.44 29.05 -0.40
C CYS A 172 -35.24 29.49 -1.25
N PHE A 173 -34.67 28.50 -1.93
CA PHE A 173 -33.59 28.72 -2.90
C PHE A 173 -33.85 27.90 -4.16
N THR A 174 -33.46 28.46 -5.32
CA THR A 174 -33.63 27.81 -6.63
C THR A 174 -32.33 27.82 -7.44
N GLY A 175 -32.24 26.95 -8.44
CA GLY A 175 -31.12 26.89 -9.38
C GLY A 175 -30.29 25.61 -9.25
N ALA A 176 -29.11 25.61 -9.86
CA ALA A 176 -28.17 24.50 -9.77
C ALA A 176 -27.61 24.35 -8.34
N GLN A 177 -27.05 23.20 -8.04
CA GLN A 177 -26.47 22.94 -6.72
C GLN A 177 -25.47 24.03 -6.31
N GLY A 178 -25.67 24.61 -5.12
CA GLY A 178 -24.87 25.72 -4.59
C GLY A 178 -25.31 27.12 -5.02
N ALA A 179 -26.31 27.24 -5.90
CA ALA A 179 -26.90 28.52 -6.28
C ALA A 179 -27.68 29.12 -5.09
N ARG A 180 -27.74 30.45 -5.05
CA ARG A 180 -28.48 31.24 -4.03
C ARG A 180 -29.61 32.07 -4.65
N SER A 181 -30.07 31.69 -5.84
CA SER A 181 -31.22 32.35 -6.49
C SER A 181 -32.49 32.11 -5.66
N ARG A 182 -33.39 33.05 -5.69
CA ARG A 182 -34.69 33.01 -4.98
C ARG A 182 -35.85 33.20 -5.96
N ALA A 183 -35.85 32.49 -7.09
CA ALA A 183 -36.98 32.49 -8.02
C ALA A 183 -38.14 31.63 -7.48
N CYS A 184 -38.55 31.90 -6.24
CA CYS A 184 -39.61 31.22 -5.50
C CYS A 184 -40.26 32.17 -4.50
N THR A 185 -41.48 31.85 -4.12
CA THR A 185 -42.20 32.47 -2.98
C THR A 185 -42.25 31.49 -1.83
N ALA A 186 -42.17 31.98 -0.60
CA ALA A 186 -42.28 31.19 0.63
C ALA A 186 -43.32 31.87 1.51
N GLU A 187 -44.34 31.15 1.94
CA GLU A 187 -45.46 31.72 2.72
C GLU A 187 -45.87 30.76 3.84
N VAL A 188 -46.24 31.29 4.99
CA VAL A 188 -46.92 30.55 6.04
C VAL A 188 -48.42 30.47 5.72
N THR A 189 -48.95 29.26 5.55
CA THR A 189 -50.35 29.07 5.10
C THR A 189 -51.31 28.81 6.27
N GLY A 190 -50.78 28.63 7.47
CA GLY A 190 -51.56 28.42 8.71
C GLY A 190 -50.68 27.96 9.85
N PRO A 191 -51.24 27.75 11.02
CA PRO A 191 -50.50 27.24 12.18
C PRO A 191 -49.80 25.90 11.88
N GLY A 192 -48.48 25.88 11.96
CA GLY A 192 -47.69 24.69 11.64
C GLY A 192 -47.61 24.32 10.17
N ALA A 193 -47.95 25.23 9.23
CA ALA A 193 -47.98 24.93 7.80
C ALA A 193 -47.29 26.04 6.96
N ALA A 194 -46.53 25.64 5.97
CA ALA A 194 -45.87 26.53 5.04
C ALA A 194 -45.94 25.98 3.60
N ARG A 195 -45.91 26.89 2.62
CA ARG A 195 -45.91 26.59 1.21
C ARG A 195 -44.85 27.37 0.47
N TRP A 196 -44.28 26.73 -0.53
CA TRP A 196 -43.34 27.33 -1.47
C TRP A 196 -43.81 27.11 -2.90
N THR A 197 -43.60 28.11 -3.74
CA THR A 197 -44.04 28.04 -5.15
C THR A 197 -42.95 28.65 -6.03
N LEU A 198 -42.62 27.98 -7.13
CA LEU A 198 -41.69 28.51 -8.14
C LEU A 198 -42.27 29.77 -8.80
N SER A 199 -41.49 30.82 -8.91
CA SER A 199 -41.84 32.04 -9.64
C SER A 199 -41.38 31.97 -11.10
N ALA A 200 -40.49 31.07 -11.45
CA ALA A 200 -39.98 30.84 -12.79
C ALA A 200 -39.70 29.33 -12.99
N PRO A 201 -39.75 28.84 -14.26
CA PRO A 201 -39.37 27.46 -14.58
C PRO A 201 -37.95 27.15 -14.18
N LEU A 202 -37.68 25.88 -13.86
CA LEU A 202 -36.33 25.36 -13.61
C LEU A 202 -35.76 24.75 -14.90
N ALA A 203 -34.52 25.07 -15.21
CA ALA A 203 -33.76 24.39 -16.25
C ALA A 203 -33.37 22.95 -15.83
N PRO A 204 -32.95 22.09 -16.75
CA PRO A 204 -32.34 20.80 -16.39
C PRO A 204 -31.20 20.97 -15.34
N GLN A 205 -31.15 20.08 -14.37
CA GLN A 205 -30.21 20.10 -13.24
C GLN A 205 -30.36 21.27 -12.25
N GLU A 206 -31.47 21.97 -12.29
CA GLU A 206 -31.89 22.92 -11.28
C GLU A 206 -32.92 22.33 -10.34
N GLY A 207 -33.00 22.84 -9.10
CA GLY A 207 -33.90 22.37 -8.06
C GLY A 207 -34.56 23.47 -7.25
N LEU A 208 -35.49 23.07 -6.37
CA LEU A 208 -36.12 23.90 -5.35
C LEU A 208 -35.74 23.37 -3.97
N THR A 209 -35.02 24.15 -3.21
CA THR A 209 -34.71 23.88 -1.80
C THR A 209 -35.63 24.70 -0.92
N THR A 210 -36.30 24.05 0.01
CA THR A 210 -37.21 24.66 0.99
C THR A 210 -36.62 24.58 2.37
N VAL A 211 -36.75 25.64 3.14
CA VAL A 211 -36.31 25.73 4.53
C VAL A 211 -37.48 26.18 5.37
N LEU A 212 -37.72 25.51 6.49
CA LEU A 212 -38.61 25.96 7.52
C LEU A 212 -37.93 25.88 8.88
N ALA A 213 -37.65 27.01 9.49
CA ALA A 213 -37.25 27.07 10.89
C ALA A 213 -38.49 27.21 11.79
N PHE A 214 -38.48 26.48 12.90
CA PHE A 214 -39.57 26.45 13.88
C PHE A 214 -39.02 26.36 15.30
N PRO A 215 -39.81 26.70 16.35
CA PRO A 215 -39.36 26.68 17.75
C PRO A 215 -38.88 25.29 18.19
N LYS A 216 -37.97 25.27 19.15
CA LYS A 216 -37.53 24.05 19.82
C LYS A 216 -38.63 23.42 20.66
N GLY A 217 -38.55 22.11 20.85
CA GLY A 217 -39.43 21.36 21.69
C GLY A 217 -40.56 20.60 20.99
N LEU A 218 -40.74 20.83 19.68
CA LEU A 218 -41.66 20.05 18.86
C LEU A 218 -41.15 18.61 18.68
N PHE A 219 -39.86 18.44 18.64
CA PHE A 219 -39.22 17.16 18.42
C PHE A 219 -38.22 16.87 19.53
N VAL A 220 -38.09 15.58 19.90
CA VAL A 220 -37.08 15.16 20.85
C VAL A 220 -35.74 15.14 20.19
N GLU A 221 -34.81 16.01 20.62
CA GLU A 221 -33.46 16.00 20.13
C GLU A 221 -32.76 14.67 20.47
N PRO A 222 -32.06 14.04 19.50
CA PRO A 222 -31.35 12.80 19.73
C PRO A 222 -30.31 12.94 20.85
N THR A 223 -30.34 12.02 21.80
CA THR A 223 -29.38 11.98 22.90
C THR A 223 -27.96 11.77 22.39
N THR A 224 -26.96 12.13 23.19
CA THR A 224 -25.53 11.87 22.84
C THR A 224 -25.27 10.38 22.57
N ALA A 225 -25.96 9.48 23.32
CA ALA A 225 -25.86 8.04 23.09
C ALA A 225 -26.42 7.63 21.73
N GLN A 226 -27.57 8.18 21.33
CA GLN A 226 -28.16 7.93 19.99
C GLN A 226 -27.29 8.50 18.88
N LYS A 227 -26.76 9.73 19.04
CA LYS A 227 -25.82 10.33 18.06
C LYS A 227 -24.57 9.47 17.89
N LEU A 228 -24.01 8.95 18.99
CA LEU A 228 -22.87 8.04 18.96
C LEU A 228 -23.23 6.71 18.28
N GLN A 229 -24.37 6.11 18.61
CA GLN A 229 -24.84 4.88 17.97
C GLN A 229 -25.00 5.05 16.45
N TRP A 230 -25.57 6.18 16.01
CA TRP A 230 -25.68 6.49 14.58
C TRP A 230 -24.31 6.67 13.93
N LEU A 231 -23.40 7.43 14.57
CA LEU A 231 -22.03 7.60 14.07
C LEU A 231 -21.32 6.25 13.88
N LEU A 232 -21.40 5.37 14.88
CA LEU A 232 -20.81 4.03 14.82
C LEU A 232 -21.46 3.15 13.75
N ARG A 233 -22.81 3.20 13.64
CA ARG A 233 -23.57 2.45 12.63
C ARG A 233 -23.24 2.89 11.21
N ASP A 234 -23.16 4.21 10.99
CA ASP A 234 -23.00 4.79 9.68
C ASP A 234 -21.54 4.72 9.20
N ASN A 235 -20.56 4.62 10.13
CA ASN A 235 -19.12 4.59 9.84
C ASN A 235 -18.46 3.26 10.27
N ARG A 236 -19.11 2.13 10.02
CA ARG A 236 -18.62 0.80 10.43
C ARG A 236 -17.28 0.39 9.82
N ALA A 237 -17.05 0.72 8.55
CA ALA A 237 -15.85 0.30 7.84
C ALA A 237 -14.53 0.80 8.49
N PRO A 238 -14.34 2.11 8.77
CA PRO A 238 -13.14 2.58 9.46
C PRO A 238 -13.00 2.03 10.89
N LEU A 239 -14.12 1.74 11.57
CA LEU A 239 -14.08 1.15 12.91
C LEU A 239 -13.60 -0.30 12.89
N ILE A 240 -14.10 -1.12 11.95
CA ILE A 240 -13.64 -2.50 11.76
C ILE A 240 -12.15 -2.51 11.43
N ALA A 241 -11.71 -1.63 10.54
CA ALA A 241 -10.30 -1.49 10.19
C ALA A 241 -9.45 -1.10 11.42
N LEU A 242 -9.92 -0.16 12.24
CA LEU A 242 -9.22 0.28 13.45
C LEU A 242 -9.10 -0.86 14.50
N VAL A 243 -10.19 -1.58 14.73
CA VAL A 243 -10.17 -2.78 15.61
C VAL A 243 -9.18 -3.81 15.06
N GLY A 244 -9.18 -4.02 13.73
CA GLY A 244 -8.22 -4.90 13.05
C GLY A 244 -6.78 -4.48 13.27
N LEU A 245 -6.48 -3.19 13.12
CA LEU A 245 -5.13 -2.64 13.34
C LEU A 245 -4.69 -2.84 14.80
N ILE A 246 -5.55 -2.52 15.76
CA ILE A 246 -5.25 -2.71 17.19
C ILE A 246 -4.99 -4.19 17.49
N THR A 247 -5.86 -5.08 17.01
CA THR A 247 -5.72 -6.54 17.19
C THR A 247 -4.41 -7.04 16.58
N LEU A 248 -4.08 -6.59 15.36
CA LEU A 248 -2.84 -6.91 14.69
C LEU A 248 -1.62 -6.45 15.50
N LEU A 249 -1.60 -5.20 15.94
CA LEU A 249 -0.48 -4.64 16.70
C LEU A 249 -0.28 -5.36 18.05
N VAL A 250 -1.38 -5.61 18.79
CA VAL A 250 -1.32 -6.34 20.07
C VAL A 250 -0.80 -7.75 19.87
N PHE A 251 -1.36 -8.50 18.91
CA PHE A 251 -0.92 -9.86 18.62
C PHE A 251 0.53 -9.90 18.15
N ALA A 252 0.90 -9.04 17.18
CA ALA A 252 2.23 -9.01 16.61
C ALA A 252 3.29 -8.58 17.64
N PHE A 253 2.99 -7.57 18.47
CA PHE A 253 3.88 -7.15 19.56
C PHE A 253 4.05 -8.25 20.62
N TRP A 254 2.97 -8.91 21.03
CA TRP A 254 3.03 -10.03 21.96
C TRP A 254 3.89 -11.17 21.39
N ARG A 255 3.70 -11.53 20.13
CA ARG A 255 4.49 -12.58 19.47
C ARG A 255 5.95 -12.17 19.30
N TRP A 256 6.21 -10.93 18.90
CA TRP A 256 7.58 -10.41 18.82
C TRP A 256 8.28 -10.46 20.17
N HIS A 257 7.61 -10.04 21.23
CA HIS A 257 8.19 -10.09 22.59
C HIS A 257 8.47 -11.52 23.05
N ALA A 258 7.60 -12.48 22.71
CA ALA A 258 7.71 -13.87 23.16
C ALA A 258 8.74 -14.69 22.34
N VAL A 259 8.82 -14.47 21.03
CA VAL A 259 9.60 -15.35 20.12
C VAL A 259 10.43 -14.61 19.07
N GLY A 260 10.20 -13.32 18.84
CA GLY A 260 10.88 -12.52 17.81
C GLY A 260 12.07 -11.73 18.33
N ARG A 261 12.38 -11.79 19.62
CA ARG A 261 13.55 -11.11 20.19
C ARG A 261 14.78 -12.01 20.13
N ASP A 262 15.88 -11.45 19.63
CA ASP A 262 17.15 -12.14 19.65
C ASP A 262 17.62 -12.41 21.09
N PRO A 263 18.25 -13.56 21.34
CA PRO A 263 18.93 -13.82 22.61
C PRO A 263 19.98 -12.74 22.89
N LYS A 264 20.13 -12.40 24.18
CA LYS A 264 21.17 -11.44 24.60
C LYS A 264 22.53 -11.94 24.16
N PRO A 265 23.47 -11.04 23.75
CA PRO A 265 24.86 -11.40 23.50
C PRO A 265 25.48 -12.10 24.71
N GLY A 266 26.18 -13.20 24.43
CA GLY A 266 27.01 -13.87 25.45
C GLY A 266 28.31 -13.14 25.67
N THR A 267 29.19 -13.75 26.46
CA THR A 267 30.56 -13.26 26.66
C THR A 267 31.38 -13.53 25.40
N VAL A 268 31.86 -12.47 24.75
CA VAL A 268 32.72 -12.59 23.57
C VAL A 268 34.16 -12.83 24.05
N VAL A 269 34.65 -14.04 23.80
CA VAL A 269 36.04 -14.44 24.09
C VAL A 269 36.83 -14.42 22.78
N VAL A 270 38.02 -13.83 22.80
CA VAL A 270 38.90 -13.81 21.63
C VAL A 270 39.37 -15.23 21.32
N THR A 271 39.20 -15.65 20.08
CA THR A 271 39.68 -16.91 19.52
C THR A 271 40.65 -16.63 18.39
N TYR A 272 41.68 -17.46 18.27
CA TYR A 272 42.77 -17.24 17.29
C TYR A 272 42.51 -18.00 15.98
N ASP A 273 41.66 -19.01 16.03
CA ASP A 273 41.33 -19.87 14.91
C ASP A 273 39.85 -19.72 14.53
N PRO A 274 39.48 -19.99 13.26
CA PRO A 274 38.11 -19.98 12.84
C PRO A 274 37.27 -20.96 13.68
N PRO A 275 36.08 -20.58 14.15
CA PRO A 275 35.22 -21.47 14.92
C PRO A 275 34.78 -22.65 14.09
N ASP A 276 34.89 -23.88 14.66
CA ASP A 276 34.39 -25.16 14.12
C ASP A 276 34.86 -25.47 12.69
N ASP A 277 36.04 -25.03 12.29
CA ASP A 277 36.62 -25.18 10.95
C ASP A 277 35.70 -24.69 9.81
N LEU A 278 34.85 -23.69 10.11
CA LEU A 278 33.96 -23.06 9.13
C LEU A 278 34.78 -22.48 7.96
N SER A 279 34.28 -22.66 6.73
CA SER A 279 34.83 -21.92 5.59
C SER A 279 34.57 -20.41 5.74
N PRO A 280 35.40 -19.54 5.13
CA PRO A 280 35.18 -18.10 5.14
C PRO A 280 33.78 -17.70 4.66
N GLY A 281 33.28 -18.36 3.60
CA GLY A 281 31.94 -18.09 3.07
C GLY A 281 30.82 -18.51 4.01
N MET A 282 30.96 -19.65 4.72
CA MET A 282 30.01 -20.07 5.75
C MET A 282 30.01 -19.12 6.93
N LEU A 283 31.18 -18.68 7.35
CA LEU A 283 31.34 -17.74 8.47
C LEU A 283 30.67 -16.40 8.16
N ARG A 284 30.85 -15.84 6.95
CA ARG A 284 30.16 -14.66 6.50
C ARG A 284 28.64 -14.84 6.46
N HIS A 285 28.16 -15.98 5.96
CA HIS A 285 26.73 -16.29 5.95
C HIS A 285 26.12 -16.28 7.36
N ILE A 286 26.81 -16.85 8.33
CA ILE A 286 26.34 -16.89 9.72
C ILE A 286 26.34 -15.46 10.32
N GLU A 287 27.34 -14.66 10.02
CA GLU A 287 27.43 -13.28 10.52
C GLU A 287 26.31 -12.40 9.93
N GLN A 288 26.09 -12.45 8.61
CA GLN A 288 25.21 -11.53 7.88
C GLN A 288 23.81 -12.09 7.61
N ASN A 289 23.57 -13.39 7.84
CA ASN A 289 22.33 -14.11 7.51
C ASN A 289 22.01 -14.13 6.02
N HIS A 290 22.98 -13.88 5.16
CA HIS A 290 22.85 -14.05 3.70
C HIS A 290 24.22 -14.36 3.10
N THR A 291 24.20 -14.95 1.91
CA THR A 291 25.43 -15.22 1.15
C THR A 291 25.49 -14.22 0.00
N ASP A 292 26.60 -13.51 -0.10
CA ASP A 292 26.89 -12.59 -1.18
C ASP A 292 28.10 -13.08 -2.03
N THR A 293 28.47 -12.30 -3.03
CA THR A 293 29.62 -12.59 -3.91
C THR A 293 30.95 -12.51 -3.14
N ARG A 294 31.01 -11.78 -2.03
CA ARG A 294 32.20 -11.68 -1.20
C ARG A 294 32.45 -12.98 -0.42
N ALA A 295 31.41 -13.65 0.07
CA ALA A 295 31.51 -14.99 0.64
C ALA A 295 32.10 -15.98 -0.37
N PHE A 296 31.63 -15.95 -1.61
CA PHE A 296 32.17 -16.75 -2.70
C PHE A 296 33.62 -16.43 -2.99
N SER A 297 33.99 -15.14 -3.09
CA SER A 297 35.36 -14.71 -3.33
C SER A 297 36.34 -15.15 -2.24
N ALA A 298 35.88 -15.13 -0.98
CA ALA A 298 36.68 -15.60 0.15
C ALA A 298 36.95 -17.12 0.11
N ASP A 299 35.97 -17.91 -0.29
CA ASP A 299 36.15 -19.37 -0.44
C ASP A 299 37.03 -19.70 -1.67
N VAL A 300 36.94 -18.94 -2.76
CA VAL A 300 37.88 -19.02 -3.91
C VAL A 300 39.31 -18.67 -3.47
N LEU A 301 39.46 -17.65 -2.64
CA LEU A 301 40.76 -17.25 -2.09
C LEU A 301 41.35 -18.36 -1.20
N THR A 302 40.51 -19.12 -0.47
CA THR A 302 40.97 -20.29 0.31
C THR A 302 41.57 -21.36 -0.59
N LEU A 303 40.99 -21.62 -1.78
CA LEU A 303 41.57 -22.54 -2.76
C LEU A 303 42.91 -22.04 -3.29
N ALA A 304 43.05 -20.73 -3.50
CA ALA A 304 44.30 -20.12 -3.94
C ALA A 304 45.41 -20.29 -2.87
N VAL A 305 45.12 -19.94 -1.64
CA VAL A 305 46.07 -20.11 -0.52
C VAL A 305 46.46 -21.57 -0.29
N ALA A 306 45.52 -22.50 -0.54
CA ALA A 306 45.80 -23.93 -0.47
C ALA A 306 46.65 -24.46 -1.64
N GLY A 307 46.90 -23.66 -2.68
CA GLY A 307 47.66 -24.04 -3.87
C GLY A 307 46.85 -24.80 -4.94
N ASP A 308 45.53 -24.79 -4.86
CA ASP A 308 44.65 -25.50 -5.82
C ASP A 308 44.41 -24.68 -7.08
N LEU A 309 44.58 -23.36 -7.00
CA LEU A 309 44.45 -22.42 -8.12
C LEU A 309 45.36 -21.20 -7.93
N SER A 310 45.59 -20.45 -9.02
CA SER A 310 46.27 -19.16 -8.96
C SER A 310 45.35 -18.03 -9.46
N ILE A 311 45.53 -16.84 -8.89
CA ILE A 311 44.77 -15.64 -9.21
C ILE A 311 45.73 -14.66 -9.93
N HIS A 312 45.34 -14.23 -11.11
CA HIS A 312 46.11 -13.32 -11.94
C HIS A 312 45.37 -12.00 -12.12
N ARG A 313 46.07 -10.89 -11.91
CA ARG A 313 45.59 -9.53 -12.08
C ARG A 313 46.47 -8.80 -13.08
N ASP A 314 45.93 -8.44 -14.23
CA ASP A 314 46.60 -7.65 -15.24
C ASP A 314 45.98 -6.24 -15.27
N LYS A 315 46.71 -5.26 -14.73
CA LYS A 315 46.24 -3.88 -14.64
C LYS A 315 46.97 -3.01 -15.64
N THR A 316 46.18 -2.40 -16.55
CA THR A 316 46.63 -1.35 -17.45
C THR A 316 46.12 0.01 -17.01
N ARG A 317 46.55 1.11 -17.66
CA ARG A 317 46.03 2.46 -17.29
C ARG A 317 44.52 2.62 -17.50
N VAL A 318 43.89 1.77 -18.30
CA VAL A 318 42.49 1.91 -18.74
C VAL A 318 41.63 0.73 -18.28
N LYS A 319 42.22 -0.46 -18.10
CA LYS A 319 41.47 -1.69 -17.83
C LYS A 319 42.20 -2.56 -16.82
N GLU A 320 41.42 -3.19 -15.95
CA GLU A 320 41.85 -4.19 -15.02
C GLU A 320 41.20 -5.52 -15.38
N ASN A 321 41.99 -6.55 -15.64
CA ASN A 321 41.50 -7.87 -15.99
C ASN A 321 41.95 -8.87 -14.93
N TRP A 322 41.00 -9.74 -14.55
CA TRP A 322 41.24 -10.81 -13.61
C TRP A 322 41.02 -12.15 -14.28
N ARG A 323 41.85 -13.13 -13.96
CA ARG A 323 41.67 -14.51 -14.35
C ARG A 323 42.08 -15.45 -13.22
N ILE A 324 41.49 -16.63 -13.19
CA ILE A 324 41.78 -17.70 -12.27
C ILE A 324 42.25 -18.89 -13.08
N GLU A 325 43.36 -19.49 -12.68
CA GLU A 325 43.95 -20.65 -13.37
C GLU A 325 44.05 -21.81 -12.40
N ARG A 326 43.60 -23.00 -12.82
CA ARG A 326 43.70 -24.23 -12.06
C ARG A 326 45.16 -24.68 -12.00
N LEU A 327 45.63 -25.04 -10.81
CA LEU A 327 46.96 -25.66 -10.64
C LEU A 327 46.74 -27.17 -10.48
N ASP A 328 47.37 -27.96 -11.36
CA ASP A 328 47.35 -29.41 -11.32
C ASP A 328 48.47 -29.91 -10.38
N GLU A 329 48.33 -29.78 -9.08
CA GLU A 329 49.18 -30.49 -8.11
C GLU A 329 48.57 -31.88 -7.88
N GLY A 330 49.08 -32.89 -8.60
CA GLY A 330 48.61 -34.27 -8.59
C GLY A 330 48.57 -34.87 -7.20
N GLY A 331 47.41 -35.36 -6.78
CA GLY A 331 47.29 -36.35 -5.69
C GLY A 331 46.80 -35.86 -4.34
N LYS A 332 46.53 -34.57 -4.11
CA LYS A 332 45.91 -34.12 -2.86
C LYS A 332 44.43 -34.48 -2.81
N THR A 333 43.99 -35.15 -1.77
CA THR A 333 42.58 -35.37 -1.48
C THR A 333 42.01 -34.10 -0.87
N LEU A 334 41.21 -33.35 -1.65
CA LEU A 334 40.55 -32.14 -1.18
C LEU A 334 39.30 -32.46 -0.34
N PRO A 335 38.97 -31.65 0.66
CA PRO A 335 37.64 -31.68 1.30
C PRO A 335 36.55 -31.58 0.24
N ALA A 336 35.42 -32.25 0.45
CA ALA A 336 34.35 -32.40 -0.56
C ALA A 336 33.77 -31.07 -1.05
N ASP A 337 33.66 -30.08 -0.16
CA ASP A 337 33.18 -28.71 -0.46
C ASP A 337 34.16 -27.94 -1.38
N ARG A 338 35.46 -28.03 -1.10
CA ARG A 338 36.51 -27.41 -1.93
C ARG A 338 36.64 -28.07 -3.28
N ALA A 339 36.57 -29.41 -3.32
CA ALA A 339 36.58 -30.18 -4.56
C ALA A 339 35.39 -29.81 -5.47
N ALA A 340 34.19 -29.64 -4.88
CA ALA A 340 33.01 -29.24 -5.61
C ALA A 340 33.13 -27.79 -6.14
N LEU A 341 33.65 -26.86 -5.34
CA LEU A 341 33.86 -25.47 -5.79
C LEU A 341 34.89 -25.40 -6.91
N LEU A 342 35.99 -26.14 -6.79
CA LEU A 342 37.02 -26.22 -7.83
C LEU A 342 36.48 -26.83 -9.14
N ALA A 343 35.66 -27.88 -9.05
CA ALA A 343 35.02 -28.51 -10.19
C ALA A 343 34.06 -27.53 -10.90
N ASP A 344 33.22 -26.81 -10.15
CA ASP A 344 32.30 -25.81 -10.71
C ASP A 344 33.04 -24.65 -11.38
N LEU A 345 34.15 -24.15 -10.77
CA LEU A 345 34.93 -23.05 -11.34
C LEU A 345 35.57 -23.38 -12.69
N PHE A 346 35.93 -24.66 -12.89
CA PHE A 346 36.70 -25.10 -14.05
C PHE A 346 35.96 -26.11 -14.94
N GLU A 347 34.60 -26.17 -14.86
CA GLU A 347 33.77 -26.97 -15.77
C GLU A 347 34.03 -26.60 -17.26
N GLY A 348 34.33 -25.31 -17.53
CA GLY A 348 34.59 -24.76 -18.85
C GLY A 348 36.07 -24.79 -19.33
N GLY A 349 36.99 -25.36 -18.51
CA GLY A 349 38.43 -25.43 -18.83
C GLY A 349 39.34 -24.90 -17.73
N PRO A 350 40.65 -25.05 -17.87
CA PRO A 350 41.63 -24.76 -16.78
C PRO A 350 41.82 -23.27 -16.49
N VAL A 351 41.27 -22.36 -17.29
CA VAL A 351 41.43 -20.91 -17.14
C VAL A 351 40.06 -20.25 -17.18
N LEU A 352 39.71 -19.58 -16.09
CA LEU A 352 38.46 -18.79 -15.96
C LEU A 352 38.80 -17.29 -16.03
N LYS A 353 38.30 -16.59 -17.05
CA LYS A 353 38.45 -15.14 -17.20
C LYS A 353 37.24 -14.42 -16.58
N LEU A 354 37.53 -13.47 -15.72
CA LEU A 354 36.48 -12.63 -15.07
C LEU A 354 36.28 -11.35 -15.91
N ASP A 355 35.84 -11.50 -17.16
CA ASP A 355 35.69 -10.41 -18.14
C ASP A 355 34.21 -10.01 -18.40
N GLY A 356 33.27 -10.62 -17.66
CA GLY A 356 31.82 -10.37 -17.81
C GLY A 356 31.20 -10.91 -19.09
N LYS A 357 31.90 -11.74 -19.87
CA LYS A 357 31.37 -12.29 -21.13
C LYS A 357 30.48 -13.52 -20.93
N HIS A 358 30.58 -14.20 -19.80
CA HIS A 358 29.82 -15.41 -19.47
C HIS A 358 29.09 -15.25 -18.14
N PRO A 359 28.14 -14.28 -18.02
CA PRO A 359 27.46 -14.00 -16.76
C PRO A 359 26.61 -15.17 -16.28
N ASP A 360 25.95 -15.91 -17.17
CA ASP A 360 25.12 -17.06 -16.84
C ASP A 360 25.93 -18.18 -16.18
N TYR A 361 27.13 -18.44 -16.70
CA TYR A 361 28.05 -19.40 -16.10
C TYR A 361 28.47 -18.99 -14.71
N MET A 362 28.90 -17.74 -14.53
CA MET A 362 29.28 -17.22 -13.20
C MET A 362 28.12 -17.23 -12.21
N GLN A 363 26.91 -16.87 -12.65
CA GLN A 363 25.70 -16.98 -11.81
C GLN A 363 25.45 -18.40 -11.37
N LYS A 364 25.56 -19.38 -12.29
CA LYS A 364 25.40 -20.82 -11.98
C LYS A 364 26.40 -21.25 -10.90
N VAL A 365 27.67 -20.92 -11.06
CA VAL A 365 28.74 -21.28 -10.10
C VAL A 365 28.51 -20.64 -8.74
N VAL A 366 28.23 -19.34 -8.69
CA VAL A 366 27.95 -18.60 -7.45
C VAL A 366 26.71 -19.17 -6.77
N ALA A 367 25.63 -19.44 -7.51
CA ALA A 367 24.39 -20.01 -6.96
C ALA A 367 24.59 -21.42 -6.39
N ALA A 368 25.37 -22.27 -7.07
CA ALA A 368 25.70 -23.62 -6.60
C ALA A 368 26.50 -23.55 -5.28
N HIS A 369 27.48 -22.68 -5.19
CA HIS A 369 28.26 -22.44 -3.98
C HIS A 369 27.36 -21.94 -2.82
N GLN A 370 26.50 -20.95 -3.09
CA GLN A 370 25.56 -20.42 -2.09
C GLN A 370 24.60 -21.51 -1.57
N ALA A 371 24.11 -22.37 -2.47
CA ALA A 371 23.24 -23.48 -2.10
C ALA A 371 23.97 -24.51 -1.21
N ARG A 372 25.23 -24.83 -1.52
CA ARG A 372 26.07 -25.72 -0.71
C ARG A 372 26.29 -25.14 0.70
N ASN A 373 26.71 -23.89 0.81
CA ASN A 373 26.92 -23.24 2.09
C ASN A 373 25.64 -23.20 2.93
N LYS A 374 24.50 -22.86 2.31
CA LYS A 374 23.20 -22.89 2.98
C LYS A 374 22.83 -24.28 3.49
N THR A 375 23.08 -25.31 2.69
CA THR A 375 22.81 -26.72 3.08
C THR A 375 23.72 -27.17 4.22
N ALA A 376 25.00 -26.86 4.15
CA ALA A 376 25.98 -27.18 5.20
C ALA A 376 25.63 -26.50 6.53
N ILE A 377 25.28 -25.21 6.50
CA ILE A 377 24.85 -24.47 7.68
C ILE A 377 23.53 -25.06 8.23
N ALA A 378 22.57 -25.41 7.37
CA ALA A 378 21.34 -26.02 7.82
C ALA A 378 21.56 -27.39 8.49
N ALA A 379 22.55 -28.17 8.03
CA ALA A 379 22.93 -29.43 8.65
C ALA A 379 23.64 -29.25 10.00
N MET A 380 24.41 -28.16 10.16
CA MET A 380 25.15 -27.84 11.38
C MET A 380 24.23 -27.46 12.54
N PHE A 381 23.16 -26.73 12.29
CA PHE A 381 22.25 -26.23 13.33
C PHE A 381 20.98 -27.07 13.39
N LYS A 382 20.83 -27.96 14.38
CA LYS A 382 19.67 -28.84 14.56
C LYS A 382 18.32 -28.09 14.60
N ARG A 383 18.29 -26.85 15.12
CA ARG A 383 17.11 -25.98 15.21
C ARG A 383 17.12 -24.86 14.19
N GLY A 384 18.06 -24.90 13.22
CA GLY A 384 18.33 -23.84 12.29
C GLY A 384 19.10 -22.67 12.91
N LEU A 385 19.79 -21.91 12.08
CA LEU A 385 20.48 -20.66 12.49
C LEU A 385 19.48 -19.60 12.93
N TYR A 386 18.37 -19.51 12.23
CA TYR A 386 17.26 -18.59 12.50
C TYR A 386 15.95 -19.33 12.67
N ARG A 387 15.12 -18.83 13.56
CA ARG A 387 13.73 -19.23 13.75
C ARG A 387 12.84 -18.25 13.01
N TYR A 388 12.21 -18.68 11.93
CA TYR A 388 11.32 -17.83 11.11
C TYR A 388 9.93 -17.62 11.71
N ASN A 389 9.59 -18.31 12.82
CA ASN A 389 8.31 -18.15 13.54
C ASN A 389 7.06 -18.22 12.64
N GLY A 390 7.02 -19.17 11.68
CA GLY A 390 5.99 -19.29 10.65
C GLY A 390 4.55 -19.28 11.18
N GLY A 391 4.28 -19.92 12.33
CA GLY A 391 2.97 -19.87 12.97
C GLY A 391 2.54 -18.45 13.41
N SER A 392 3.51 -17.60 13.82
CA SER A 392 3.23 -16.19 14.15
C SER A 392 2.96 -15.37 12.89
N LEU A 393 3.72 -15.62 11.83
CA LEU A 393 3.51 -14.98 10.53
C LEU A 393 2.15 -15.37 9.93
N ALA A 394 1.77 -16.65 10.01
CA ALA A 394 0.44 -17.11 9.59
C ALA A 394 -0.67 -16.40 10.37
N GLY A 395 -0.52 -16.24 11.68
CA GLY A 395 -1.48 -15.51 12.52
C GLY A 395 -1.61 -14.03 12.11
N ILE A 396 -0.51 -13.34 11.88
CA ILE A 396 -0.50 -11.95 11.38
C ILE A 396 -1.19 -11.84 10.03
N THR A 397 -0.87 -12.75 9.09
CA THR A 397 -1.49 -12.79 7.75
C THR A 397 -3.00 -13.01 7.86
N LEU A 398 -3.43 -13.95 8.70
CA LEU A 398 -4.83 -14.25 8.92
C LEU A 398 -5.59 -13.05 9.50
N ILE A 399 -5.06 -12.39 10.53
CA ILE A 399 -5.67 -11.21 11.14
C ILE A 399 -5.79 -10.09 10.10
N THR A 400 -4.70 -9.78 9.39
CA THR A 400 -4.69 -8.74 8.37
C THR A 400 -5.71 -9.01 7.28
N GLY A 401 -5.75 -10.23 6.74
CA GLY A 401 -6.67 -10.65 5.69
C GLY A 401 -8.14 -10.62 6.15
N LEU A 402 -8.42 -11.16 7.34
CA LEU A 402 -9.77 -11.20 7.90
C LEU A 402 -10.36 -9.80 8.08
N PHE A 403 -9.61 -8.90 8.72
CA PHE A 403 -10.09 -7.54 8.96
C PHE A 403 -10.13 -6.68 7.70
N ALA A 404 -9.22 -6.87 6.75
CA ALA A 404 -9.29 -6.21 5.44
C ALA A 404 -10.55 -6.64 4.68
N ILE A 405 -10.84 -7.93 4.59
CA ILE A 405 -12.04 -8.46 3.95
C ILE A 405 -13.31 -7.97 4.69
N ALA A 406 -13.34 -8.07 6.03
CA ALA A 406 -14.47 -7.58 6.81
C ALA A 406 -14.71 -6.08 6.58
N THR A 407 -13.66 -5.25 6.56
CA THR A 407 -13.77 -3.83 6.26
C THR A 407 -14.40 -3.60 4.89
N PHE A 408 -13.98 -4.34 3.88
CA PHE A 408 -14.52 -4.23 2.53
C PHE A 408 -15.99 -4.67 2.44
N VAL A 409 -16.32 -5.83 3.00
CA VAL A 409 -17.68 -6.39 3.00
C VAL A 409 -18.66 -5.47 3.72
N PHE A 410 -18.29 -4.98 4.92
CA PHE A 410 -19.17 -4.12 5.72
C PHE A 410 -19.12 -2.64 5.34
N SER A 411 -18.30 -2.24 4.36
CA SER A 411 -18.27 -0.88 3.83
C SER A 411 -19.56 -0.54 3.05
N GLY A 412 -20.19 -1.54 2.45
CA GLY A 412 -21.33 -1.33 1.54
C GLY A 412 -20.99 -0.39 0.38
N GLY A 413 -19.74 -0.40 -0.10
CA GLY A 413 -19.23 0.46 -1.18
C GLY A 413 -18.96 1.92 -0.78
N THR A 414 -19.11 2.27 0.49
CA THR A 414 -18.94 3.66 0.96
C THR A 414 -18.16 3.69 2.28
N GLY A 415 -17.52 4.83 2.58
CA GLY A 415 -16.65 4.96 3.76
C GLY A 415 -15.28 4.29 3.62
N LEU A 416 -14.99 3.65 2.48
CA LEU A 416 -13.67 3.08 2.19
C LEU A 416 -12.58 4.14 2.22
N LEU A 417 -12.87 5.36 1.76
CA LEU A 417 -11.89 6.46 1.75
C LEU A 417 -11.31 6.71 3.15
N PHE A 418 -12.13 6.66 4.20
CA PHE A 418 -11.69 6.82 5.60
C PHE A 418 -11.06 5.54 6.18
N ALA A 419 -11.39 4.36 5.65
CA ALA A 419 -10.78 3.10 6.06
C ALA A 419 -9.41 2.86 5.40
N LEU A 420 -9.16 3.42 4.20
CA LEU A 420 -7.92 3.24 3.46
C LEU A 420 -6.65 3.59 4.24
N PRO A 421 -6.56 4.74 4.97
CA PRO A 421 -5.36 5.05 5.76
C PRO A 421 -5.10 4.00 6.85
N VAL A 422 -6.15 3.47 7.48
CA VAL A 422 -6.04 2.45 8.51
C VAL A 422 -5.60 1.12 7.92
N LEU A 423 -6.16 0.73 6.77
CA LEU A 423 -5.73 -0.46 6.03
C LEU A 423 -4.28 -0.33 5.56
N ALA A 424 -3.87 0.84 5.10
CA ALA A 424 -2.47 1.11 4.75
C ALA A 424 -1.55 0.94 5.97
N ALA A 425 -1.94 1.45 7.15
CA ALA A 425 -1.21 1.26 8.39
C ALA A 425 -1.13 -0.23 8.80
N MET A 426 -2.20 -1.03 8.56
CA MET A 426 -2.17 -2.48 8.76
C MET A 426 -1.17 -3.16 7.85
N VAL A 427 -1.10 -2.78 6.58
CA VAL A 427 -0.12 -3.32 5.61
C VAL A 427 1.30 -2.96 6.04
N VAL A 428 1.55 -1.71 6.44
CA VAL A 428 2.86 -1.29 6.96
C VAL A 428 3.23 -2.11 8.20
N ALA A 429 2.32 -2.25 9.17
CA ALA A 429 2.54 -3.07 10.37
C ALA A 429 2.83 -4.53 10.01
N PHE A 430 2.11 -5.11 9.06
CA PHE A 430 2.36 -6.46 8.55
C PHE A 430 3.80 -6.61 8.06
N PHE A 431 4.28 -5.72 7.18
CA PHE A 431 5.65 -5.78 6.68
C PHE A 431 6.69 -5.54 7.77
N VAL A 432 6.47 -4.61 8.69
CA VAL A 432 7.37 -4.37 9.82
C VAL A 432 7.55 -5.66 10.64
N PHE A 433 6.47 -6.35 10.99
CA PHE A 433 6.56 -7.58 11.77
C PHE A 433 7.03 -8.79 10.95
N LEU A 434 6.88 -8.78 9.62
CA LEU A 434 7.49 -9.77 8.73
C LEU A 434 9.03 -9.79 8.89
N PHE A 435 9.65 -8.62 9.11
CA PHE A 435 11.10 -8.50 9.34
C PHE A 435 11.49 -8.64 10.82
N LEU A 436 10.62 -8.26 11.76
CA LEU A 436 10.94 -8.30 13.19
C LEU A 436 10.73 -9.68 13.85
N LEU A 437 9.90 -10.54 13.29
CA LEU A 437 9.59 -11.85 13.88
C LEU A 437 10.65 -12.92 13.69
N PRO A 438 11.41 -12.98 12.56
CA PRO A 438 12.55 -13.87 12.48
C PRO A 438 13.58 -13.51 13.56
N ALA A 439 14.02 -14.50 14.33
CA ALA A 439 15.00 -14.31 15.40
C ALA A 439 16.11 -15.36 15.29
N ILE A 440 17.33 -14.97 15.65
CA ILE A 440 18.44 -15.91 15.72
C ILE A 440 18.19 -16.94 16.86
N THR A 441 18.55 -18.19 16.64
CA THR A 441 18.45 -19.21 17.68
C THR A 441 19.54 -19.02 18.74
N PRO A 442 19.41 -19.55 19.97
CA PRO A 442 20.48 -19.50 20.96
C PRO A 442 21.79 -20.13 20.47
N GLU A 443 21.70 -21.23 19.69
CA GLU A 443 22.87 -21.87 19.06
C GLU A 443 23.51 -20.94 18.02
N GLY A 444 22.69 -20.31 17.16
CA GLY A 444 23.16 -19.32 16.18
C GLY A 444 23.77 -18.09 16.84
N ARG A 445 23.20 -17.64 17.97
CA ARG A 445 23.77 -16.52 18.75
C ARG A 445 25.12 -16.87 19.33
N ALA A 446 25.26 -18.04 19.96
CA ALA A 446 26.54 -18.50 20.50
C ALA A 446 27.60 -18.60 19.39
N MET A 447 27.23 -19.07 18.19
CA MET A 447 28.16 -19.09 17.05
C MET A 447 28.56 -17.69 16.62
N ARG A 448 27.63 -16.73 16.54
CA ARG A 448 27.96 -15.33 16.24
C ARG A 448 28.91 -14.72 17.28
N ASP A 449 28.72 -15.01 18.56
CA ASP A 449 29.58 -14.51 19.61
C ASP A 449 31.04 -15.06 19.47
N ARG A 450 31.17 -16.31 19.00
CA ARG A 450 32.49 -16.91 18.67
C ARG A 450 33.12 -16.26 17.43
N ILE A 451 32.31 -16.02 16.39
CA ILE A 451 32.76 -15.31 15.17
C ILE A 451 33.23 -13.89 15.53
N GLU A 452 32.48 -13.20 16.39
CA GLU A 452 32.86 -11.87 16.87
C GLU A 452 34.19 -11.91 17.65
N GLY A 453 34.41 -12.95 18.46
CA GLY A 453 35.69 -13.18 19.14
C GLY A 453 36.86 -13.35 18.16
N PHE A 454 36.63 -14.12 17.10
CA PHE A 454 37.63 -14.32 16.04
C PHE A 454 37.85 -13.02 15.22
N LYS A 455 36.78 -12.29 14.89
CA LYS A 455 36.86 -10.99 14.21
C LYS A 455 37.68 -9.96 15.02
N ARG A 456 37.51 -9.94 16.35
CA ARG A 456 38.31 -9.08 17.23
C ARG A 456 39.78 -9.43 17.16
N TYR A 457 40.12 -10.72 17.11
CA TYR A 457 41.50 -11.13 16.89
C TYR A 457 42.09 -10.56 15.61
N LEU A 458 41.36 -10.58 14.52
CA LEU A 458 41.82 -10.06 13.23
C LEU A 458 41.97 -8.52 13.22
N THR A 459 41.22 -7.81 14.05
CA THR A 459 41.13 -6.33 14.00
C THR A 459 42.00 -5.61 15.05
N VAL A 460 42.24 -6.23 16.23
CA VAL A 460 42.95 -5.57 17.32
C VAL A 460 44.45 -5.60 17.08
N ALA A 461 45.04 -4.44 16.81
CA ALA A 461 46.48 -4.30 16.54
C ALA A 461 47.35 -4.27 17.82
N ASP A 462 46.78 -3.83 18.96
CA ASP A 462 47.55 -3.67 20.22
C ASP A 462 47.55 -4.97 21.04
N LYS A 463 48.77 -5.46 21.35
CA LYS A 463 48.96 -6.64 22.19
C LYS A 463 48.40 -6.45 23.62
N GLN A 464 48.37 -5.22 24.15
CA GLN A 464 47.87 -4.97 25.51
C GLN A 464 46.33 -5.06 25.53
N ASP A 465 45.64 -4.56 24.51
CA ASP A 465 44.21 -4.69 24.41
C ASP A 465 43.79 -6.14 24.15
N LEU A 466 44.56 -6.87 23.34
CA LEU A 466 44.34 -8.30 23.13
C LEU A 466 44.52 -9.09 24.44
N ALA A 467 45.56 -8.75 25.25
CA ALA A 467 45.81 -9.40 26.54
C ALA A 467 44.67 -9.20 27.55
N ARG A 468 43.95 -8.07 27.49
CA ARG A 468 42.75 -7.80 28.32
C ARG A 468 41.52 -8.62 27.89
N LEU A 469 41.46 -9.02 26.64
CA LEU A 469 40.35 -9.78 26.05
C LEU A 469 40.60 -11.29 26.06
N LYS A 470 41.79 -11.75 26.50
CA LYS A 470 42.18 -13.16 26.57
C LYS A 470 41.33 -13.94 27.59
N GLY A 471 40.87 -15.12 27.18
CA GLY A 471 40.41 -16.13 28.09
C GLY A 471 41.63 -16.80 28.80
N PRO A 472 41.47 -17.36 30.01
CA PRO A 472 42.55 -18.07 30.68
C PRO A 472 43.00 -19.28 29.87
N GLY A 473 44.34 -19.40 29.63
CA GLY A 473 44.98 -20.62 29.10
C GLY A 473 45.21 -20.65 27.58
N HIS A 474 45.02 -19.55 26.83
CA HIS A 474 45.32 -19.51 25.39
C HIS A 474 46.47 -18.55 25.10
N GLU A 475 47.61 -19.10 24.66
CA GLU A 475 48.71 -18.31 24.13
C GLU A 475 48.45 -17.91 22.70
N GLU A 476 48.83 -16.67 22.36
CA GLU A 476 48.67 -16.17 21.00
C GLU A 476 49.66 -16.90 20.07
N PRO A 477 49.20 -17.52 18.97
CA PRO A 477 50.08 -18.12 17.98
C PRO A 477 50.99 -17.09 17.35
N THR A 478 52.20 -17.51 16.96
CA THR A 478 53.14 -16.65 16.24
C THR A 478 52.53 -16.17 14.95
N LEU A 479 52.55 -14.86 14.71
CA LEU A 479 52.05 -14.27 13.49
C LEU A 479 53.18 -14.21 12.45
N ASP A 480 53.20 -15.23 11.59
CA ASP A 480 54.12 -15.39 10.46
C ASP A 480 53.43 -15.25 9.12
N ALA A 481 54.13 -15.44 8.01
CA ALA A 481 53.60 -15.33 6.67
C ALA A 481 52.53 -16.41 6.38
N GLU A 482 52.75 -17.65 6.83
CA GLU A 482 51.82 -18.76 6.62
C GLU A 482 50.48 -18.49 7.31
N ARG A 483 50.52 -18.02 8.54
CA ARG A 483 49.34 -17.66 9.30
C ARG A 483 48.63 -16.45 8.73
N PHE A 484 49.39 -15.47 8.24
CA PHE A 484 48.80 -14.32 7.54
C PHE A 484 48.01 -14.74 6.33
N GLU A 485 48.59 -15.57 5.44
CA GLU A 485 47.94 -16.09 4.24
C GLU A 485 46.73 -16.97 4.58
N PHE A 486 46.84 -17.87 5.55
CA PHE A 486 45.76 -18.75 5.99
C PHE A 486 44.53 -17.96 6.47
N LEU A 487 44.74 -16.86 7.20
CA LEU A 487 43.64 -16.07 7.75
C LEU A 487 43.16 -14.94 6.84
N LEU A 488 43.85 -14.66 5.74
CA LEU A 488 43.44 -13.62 4.77
C LEU A 488 42.04 -13.86 4.17
N PRO A 489 41.66 -15.07 3.72
CA PRO A 489 40.29 -15.34 3.24
C PRO A 489 39.22 -15.03 4.29
N TYR A 490 39.47 -15.32 5.55
CA TYR A 490 38.56 -15.00 6.67
C TYR A 490 38.46 -13.51 6.93
N ALA A 491 39.58 -12.80 6.84
CA ALA A 491 39.60 -11.35 6.96
C ALA A 491 38.75 -10.69 5.82
N VAL A 492 38.88 -11.19 4.58
CA VAL A 492 38.07 -10.75 3.45
C VAL A 492 36.59 -11.08 3.68
N ALA A 493 36.26 -12.27 4.19
CA ALA A 493 34.89 -12.67 4.49
C ALA A 493 34.23 -11.78 5.56
N LEU A 494 34.99 -11.30 6.52
CA LEU A 494 34.53 -10.47 7.65
C LEU A 494 34.64 -8.97 7.42
N ASP A 495 35.03 -8.51 6.22
CA ASP A 495 35.26 -7.09 5.86
C ASP A 495 36.32 -6.42 6.75
N VAL A 496 37.39 -7.14 7.16
CA VAL A 496 38.45 -6.68 8.03
C VAL A 496 39.86 -6.88 7.44
N GLU A 497 39.99 -7.10 6.15
CA GLU A 497 41.25 -7.35 5.46
C GLU A 497 42.26 -6.21 5.62
N ASP A 498 41.80 -4.96 5.63
CA ASP A 498 42.67 -3.79 5.87
C ASP A 498 43.26 -3.78 7.29
N ALA A 499 42.43 -4.07 8.30
CA ALA A 499 42.85 -4.16 9.69
C ALA A 499 43.80 -5.35 9.92
N TRP A 500 43.52 -6.50 9.32
CA TRP A 500 44.36 -7.69 9.38
C TRP A 500 45.75 -7.44 8.78
N THR A 501 45.78 -6.81 7.59
CA THR A 501 47.03 -6.46 6.92
C THR A 501 47.84 -5.44 7.70
N ALA A 502 47.19 -4.42 8.28
CA ALA A 502 47.85 -3.43 9.14
C ALA A 502 48.44 -4.08 10.40
N ARG A 503 47.70 -5.01 11.02
CA ARG A 503 48.17 -5.78 12.17
C ARG A 503 49.39 -6.62 11.86
N PHE A 504 49.37 -7.36 10.74
CA PHE A 504 50.54 -8.14 10.30
C PHE A 504 51.75 -7.24 10.09
N THR A 505 51.57 -6.10 9.40
CA THR A 505 52.64 -5.12 9.17
C THR A 505 53.22 -4.58 10.48
N ALA A 506 52.38 -4.28 11.45
CA ALA A 506 52.82 -3.81 12.78
C ALA A 506 53.56 -4.88 13.57
N ALA A 507 53.21 -6.17 13.38
CA ALA A 507 53.84 -7.28 14.13
C ALA A 507 55.22 -7.69 13.57
N VAL A 508 55.38 -7.74 12.24
CA VAL A 508 56.58 -8.29 11.60
C VAL A 508 57.47 -7.24 10.91
N GLY A 509 56.94 -6.02 10.70
CA GLY A 509 57.65 -4.93 10.04
C GLY A 509 57.46 -4.95 8.50
N ALA A 510 57.56 -3.79 7.84
CA ALA A 510 57.28 -3.62 6.43
C ALA A 510 58.19 -4.46 5.49
N SER A 511 59.47 -4.66 5.88
CA SER A 511 60.42 -5.47 5.11
C SER A 511 60.08 -6.97 5.15
N ALA A 512 59.62 -7.49 6.28
CA ALA A 512 59.20 -8.87 6.43
C ALA A 512 57.86 -9.12 5.70
N VAL A 513 56.97 -8.14 5.69
CA VAL A 513 55.74 -8.16 4.88
C VAL A 513 56.07 -8.27 3.39
N ALA A 514 57.00 -7.45 2.89
CA ALA A 514 57.41 -7.49 1.50
C ALA A 514 58.04 -8.86 1.11
N ALA A 515 58.83 -9.47 2.02
CA ALA A 515 59.38 -10.80 1.79
C ALA A 515 58.29 -11.89 1.84
N ALA A 516 57.39 -11.86 2.82
CA ALA A 516 56.29 -12.81 2.94
C ALA A 516 55.34 -12.78 1.72
N THR A 517 55.05 -11.59 1.26
CA THR A 517 54.13 -11.41 0.11
C THR A 517 54.78 -11.68 -1.24
N ALA A 518 56.13 -11.57 -1.33
CA ALA A 518 56.85 -12.00 -2.53
C ALA A 518 56.88 -13.53 -2.70
N SER A 519 56.70 -14.28 -1.63
CA SER A 519 56.63 -15.76 -1.63
C SER A 519 55.23 -16.33 -1.93
N MET A 520 54.19 -15.49 -2.04
CA MET A 520 52.84 -15.92 -2.37
C MET A 520 52.76 -16.48 -3.79
N ALA A 521 52.85 -17.79 -3.94
CA ALA A 521 52.86 -18.46 -5.24
C ALA A 521 51.53 -18.43 -5.98
N TRP A 522 50.44 -18.20 -5.24
CA TRP A 522 49.07 -18.24 -5.78
C TRP A 522 48.60 -16.90 -6.40
N PHE A 523 49.32 -15.79 -6.18
CA PHE A 523 48.94 -14.47 -6.67
C PHE A 523 49.95 -13.91 -7.65
N HIS A 524 49.49 -13.47 -8.82
CA HIS A 524 50.30 -12.89 -9.88
C HIS A 524 49.74 -11.53 -10.30
N ALA A 525 50.54 -10.49 -10.23
CA ALA A 525 50.16 -9.16 -10.72
C ALA A 525 51.08 -8.75 -11.90
N ASN A 526 50.49 -8.39 -13.03
CA ASN A 526 51.21 -8.00 -14.26
C ASN A 526 52.35 -8.97 -14.64
N GLY A 527 52.12 -10.28 -14.51
CA GLY A 527 53.10 -11.34 -14.79
C GLY A 527 54.21 -11.52 -13.74
N ARG A 528 54.12 -10.87 -12.58
CA ARG A 528 55.04 -11.03 -11.43
C ARG A 528 54.32 -11.69 -10.28
N THR A 529 54.99 -12.58 -9.59
CA THR A 529 54.49 -13.24 -8.34
C THR A 529 54.46 -12.28 -7.17
N GLY A 530 53.42 -12.32 -6.36
CA GLY A 530 53.32 -11.59 -5.10
C GLY A 530 53.02 -10.09 -5.23
N LEU A 531 53.38 -9.33 -4.21
CA LEU A 531 53.03 -7.91 -4.03
C LEU A 531 53.94 -6.91 -4.74
N ALA A 532 54.79 -7.32 -5.65
CA ALA A 532 55.77 -6.43 -6.32
C ALA A 532 55.13 -5.18 -6.98
N ASP A 533 53.85 -5.23 -7.27
CA ASP A 533 53.09 -4.13 -7.90
C ASP A 533 52.27 -3.30 -6.88
N PHE A 534 52.32 -3.60 -5.59
CA PHE A 534 51.58 -2.86 -4.57
C PHE A 534 52.52 -1.97 -3.77
N THR A 535 52.07 -0.76 -3.48
CA THR A 535 52.87 0.22 -2.69
C THR A 535 52.98 -0.14 -1.21
N ASP A 536 52.01 -0.88 -0.71
CA ASP A 536 51.91 -1.34 0.68
C ASP A 536 50.95 -2.53 0.81
N ALA A 537 50.96 -3.20 1.93
CA ALA A 537 50.11 -4.35 2.22
C ALA A 537 48.60 -3.99 2.30
N SER A 538 48.25 -2.74 2.63
CA SER A 538 46.85 -2.29 2.65
C SER A 538 46.29 -2.17 1.23
N SER A 539 47.11 -1.72 0.25
CA SER A 539 46.71 -1.68 -1.16
C SER A 539 46.45 -3.08 -1.73
N PHE A 540 47.19 -4.10 -1.23
CA PHE A 540 46.91 -5.50 -1.57
C PHE A 540 45.60 -5.99 -0.92
N GLY A 541 45.39 -5.75 0.37
CA GLY A 541 44.14 -6.10 1.05
C GLY A 541 42.91 -5.56 0.29
N LYS A 542 42.95 -4.29 -0.09
CA LYS A 542 41.90 -3.64 -0.90
C LYS A 542 41.71 -4.25 -2.27
N ALA A 543 42.83 -4.61 -2.95
CA ALA A 543 42.75 -5.26 -4.26
C ALA A 543 42.08 -6.62 -4.19
N ILE A 544 42.40 -7.42 -3.18
CA ILE A 544 41.80 -8.75 -2.98
C ILE A 544 40.37 -8.62 -2.40
N GLY A 545 40.18 -7.87 -1.34
CA GLY A 545 38.88 -7.74 -0.67
C GLY A 545 37.83 -6.99 -1.51
N GLY A 546 38.21 -5.84 -2.08
CA GLY A 546 37.31 -5.01 -2.87
C GLY A 546 37.39 -5.28 -4.38
N GLY A 547 38.61 -5.33 -4.95
CA GLY A 547 38.82 -5.46 -6.39
C GLY A 547 38.39 -6.82 -6.94
N PHE A 548 38.89 -7.91 -6.35
CA PHE A 548 38.57 -9.27 -6.79
C PHE A 548 37.11 -9.64 -6.57
N ALA A 549 36.58 -9.36 -5.38
CA ALA A 549 35.17 -9.60 -5.07
C ALA A 549 34.23 -8.75 -5.97
N GLY A 550 34.59 -7.49 -6.22
CA GLY A 550 33.85 -6.62 -7.13
C GLY A 550 33.86 -7.13 -8.57
N GLN A 551 35.00 -7.68 -9.03
CA GLN A 551 35.10 -8.27 -10.35
C GLN A 551 34.28 -9.55 -10.51
N ILE A 552 34.23 -10.39 -9.48
CA ILE A 552 33.34 -11.56 -9.46
C ILE A 552 31.87 -11.10 -9.54
N ALA A 553 31.48 -10.10 -8.72
CA ALA A 553 30.13 -9.56 -8.73
C ALA A 553 29.75 -9.00 -10.13
N SER A 554 30.63 -8.24 -10.77
CA SER A 554 30.40 -7.69 -12.09
C SER A 554 30.35 -8.77 -13.18
N SER A 555 31.16 -9.84 -13.04
CA SER A 555 31.17 -10.97 -13.99
C SER A 555 29.94 -11.87 -13.87
N ALA A 556 29.25 -11.86 -12.73
CA ALA A 556 27.98 -12.55 -12.50
C ALA A 556 26.75 -11.70 -12.84
N SER A 557 26.90 -10.42 -13.22
CA SER A 557 25.79 -9.52 -13.53
C SER A 557 25.59 -9.45 -15.06
N PRO A 558 24.36 -9.66 -15.59
CA PRO A 558 24.10 -9.49 -17.02
C PRO A 558 24.34 -8.04 -17.46
N PRO A 559 24.86 -7.81 -18.68
CA PRO A 559 25.02 -6.47 -19.22
C PRO A 559 23.65 -5.75 -19.31
N GLY A 560 23.50 -4.60 -18.65
CA GLY A 560 22.29 -3.76 -18.71
C GLY A 560 21.32 -3.85 -17.53
N SER A 561 21.59 -4.63 -16.50
CA SER A 561 20.77 -4.69 -15.27
C SER A 561 21.12 -3.57 -14.28
N SER A 562 20.96 -2.29 -14.66
CA SER A 562 20.93 -1.19 -13.70
C SER A 562 19.47 -0.98 -13.26
N SER A 563 19.16 -1.30 -12.02
CA SER A 563 17.86 -1.06 -11.39
C SER A 563 17.61 0.44 -11.21
N GLY A 564 16.92 1.04 -12.17
CA GLY A 564 16.36 2.38 -12.06
C GLY A 564 14.91 2.30 -11.59
N SER A 565 14.64 2.58 -10.33
CA SER A 565 13.30 2.80 -9.82
C SER A 565 12.88 4.24 -10.12
N SER A 566 11.92 4.43 -11.03
CA SER A 566 11.23 5.71 -11.21
C SER A 566 9.77 5.56 -10.78
N MET A 567 9.41 6.21 -9.69
CA MET A 567 8.03 6.52 -9.33
C MET A 567 7.65 7.87 -9.96
N GLY A 568 6.58 7.88 -10.74
CA GLY A 568 5.85 9.08 -11.13
C GLY A 568 4.38 8.77 -10.94
N GLY A 569 3.63 9.53 -10.28
CA GLY A 569 3.13 10.87 -10.37
C GLY A 569 1.66 10.79 -10.66
N GLY A 570 0.76 11.14 -9.83
CA GLY A 570 -0.01 12.31 -9.60
C GLY A 570 -1.31 12.39 -10.40
N GLY A 571 -2.44 12.64 -9.72
CA GLY A 571 -3.68 13.09 -10.35
C GLY A 571 -4.77 13.34 -9.31
N GLY A 572 -5.07 14.61 -9.04
CA GLY A 572 -6.05 15.04 -8.05
C GLY A 572 -7.47 14.98 -8.55
N PHE A 573 -8.42 14.92 -7.61
CA PHE A 573 -9.85 15.08 -7.83
C PHE A 573 -10.46 16.08 -6.88
N SER A 574 -11.30 16.99 -7.45
CA SER A 574 -12.05 18.01 -6.76
C SER A 574 -13.43 17.51 -6.31
N GLY A 575 -13.89 18.04 -5.17
CA GLY A 575 -14.98 17.65 -4.35
C GLY A 575 -16.39 17.77 -4.87
N GLY A 576 -17.33 17.11 -4.17
CA GLY A 576 -18.75 17.23 -4.35
C GLY A 576 -19.48 17.33 -3.04
N GLY A 577 -20.24 18.41 -2.85
CA GLY A 577 -21.17 18.58 -1.75
C GLY A 577 -22.48 17.80 -1.99
N GLY A 578 -23.13 17.38 -0.89
CA GLY A 578 -24.42 16.68 -0.94
C GLY A 578 -25.54 17.56 -1.48
N GLY A 579 -26.28 17.05 -2.42
CA GLY A 579 -27.49 17.68 -2.94
C GLY A 579 -28.48 16.64 -3.40
N GLY A 580 -29.76 16.98 -3.31
CA GLY A 580 -30.86 16.11 -3.64
C GLY A 580 -30.74 15.48 -5.01
N GLY A 581 -31.10 14.20 -5.05
CA GLY A 581 -31.09 13.40 -6.26
C GLY A 581 -31.95 13.99 -7.35
N GLY A 582 -31.76 13.52 -8.55
CA GLY A 582 -32.52 13.87 -9.73
C GLY A 582 -33.40 12.74 -10.22
N GLY A 583 -33.82 12.87 -11.40
CA GLY A 583 -34.58 11.86 -12.14
C GLY A 583 -34.47 12.07 -13.64
N GLY A 584 -34.90 11.11 -14.38
CA GLY A 584 -34.87 11.12 -15.84
C GLY A 584 -35.88 10.17 -16.44
N GLY A 585 -35.85 10.10 -17.75
CA GLY A 585 -36.67 9.16 -18.51
C GLY A 585 -36.10 7.75 -18.47
N ARG A 586 -36.97 6.77 -18.64
CA ARG A 586 -36.69 5.35 -18.73
C ARG A 586 -37.30 4.74 -20.00
#